data_67dec86c13521090de144147b747723d
#
_entry.id   67dec86c13521090de144147b747723d
#
_cell.length_a   1.000
_cell.length_b   1.000
_cell.length_c   1.000
_cell.angle_alpha   90.00
_cell.angle_beta   90.00
_cell.angle_gamma   90.00
#
_symmetry.space_group_name_H-M   'P 1'
#
loop_
_entity.id
_entity.type
_entity.pdbx_description
1 polymer ?
#
loop_
_entity_poly.entity_id
_entity_poly.type
_entity_poly.pdbx_seq_one_letter_code
_entity_poly.pdbx_strand_id
1 'polypeptide(L)'
;MGESQEENKTLTIADIADALGVSKTTVSRAISGKGRIGSETRERVLKYIDAHNYTPNVIAKSLAQNKTYNLAVVMPGDYELIDLPFFQNCIMGIQEIASSFDYDMLLTVCNNADVTKLERIVRNRKVDGVILLRSFMDDVQVEYLQEKNVPFVVTGSSN
;
A
#
# COMPACT_ATOMS: atom_id res chain seq x y z
N MET A 1 -21.94 6.23 -39.86
CA MET A 1 -21.15 7.18 -39.07
C MET A 1 -20.52 6.35 -37.95
N GLY A 2 -19.30 5.95 -38.17
CA GLY A 2 -18.56 5.16 -37.21
C GLY A 2 -17.72 6.10 -36.35
N GLU A 3 -18.08 6.24 -35.08
CA GLU A 3 -17.22 6.88 -34.09
C GLU A 3 -16.10 5.91 -33.76
N SER A 4 -14.91 6.26 -34.23
CA SER A 4 -13.67 5.58 -33.84
C SER A 4 -13.46 5.80 -32.35
N GLN A 5 -13.64 4.75 -31.53
CA GLN A 5 -13.14 4.71 -30.17
C GLN A 5 -11.61 4.78 -30.26
N GLU A 6 -11.04 5.96 -30.08
CA GLU A 6 -9.63 6.09 -29.74
C GLU A 6 -9.43 5.36 -28.40
N GLU A 7 -8.87 4.16 -28.46
CA GLU A 7 -8.36 3.47 -27.27
C GLU A 7 -7.36 4.43 -26.61
N ASN A 8 -7.74 4.94 -25.45
CA ASN A 8 -6.90 5.80 -24.62
C ASN A 8 -5.73 4.95 -24.08
N LYS A 9 -4.72 4.75 -24.94
CA LYS A 9 -3.54 3.94 -24.65
C LYS A 9 -2.78 4.63 -23.51
N THR A 10 -2.95 4.09 -22.31
CA THR A 10 -2.25 4.59 -21.12
C THR A 10 -0.74 4.53 -21.35
N LEU A 11 -0.08 5.68 -21.32
CA LEU A 11 1.37 5.80 -21.49
C LEU A 11 2.08 4.90 -20.45
N THR A 12 3.11 4.18 -20.87
CA THR A 12 3.89 3.28 -20.02
C THR A 12 5.33 3.78 -19.84
N ILE A 13 6.03 3.23 -18.84
CA ILE A 13 7.49 3.47 -18.67
C ILE A 13 8.27 3.08 -19.93
N ALA A 14 7.80 2.07 -20.67
CA ALA A 14 8.42 1.64 -21.91
C ALA A 14 8.29 2.71 -23.00
N ASP A 15 7.09 3.25 -23.18
CA ASP A 15 6.82 4.30 -24.18
C ASP A 15 7.66 5.57 -23.89
N ILE A 16 7.79 5.94 -22.61
CA ILE A 16 8.63 7.07 -22.19
C ILE A 16 10.11 6.79 -22.47
N ALA A 17 10.58 5.58 -22.16
CA ALA A 17 11.96 5.18 -22.41
C ALA A 17 12.31 5.24 -23.90
N ASP A 18 11.43 4.71 -24.74
CA ASP A 18 11.57 4.72 -26.21
C ASP A 18 11.53 6.15 -26.77
N ALA A 19 10.60 6.99 -26.32
CA ALA A 19 10.47 8.38 -26.76
C ALA A 19 11.68 9.25 -26.41
N LEU A 20 12.33 8.99 -25.27
CA LEU A 20 13.48 9.76 -24.80
C LEU A 20 14.83 9.11 -25.12
N GLY A 21 14.86 7.92 -25.72
CA GLY A 21 16.08 7.18 -26.04
C GLY A 21 16.87 6.76 -24.79
N VAL A 22 16.19 6.40 -23.71
CA VAL A 22 16.80 5.97 -22.45
C VAL A 22 16.29 4.58 -22.05
N SER A 23 16.95 3.95 -21.07
CA SER A 23 16.46 2.65 -20.56
C SER A 23 15.24 2.82 -19.64
N LYS A 24 14.37 1.79 -19.55
CA LYS A 24 13.26 1.72 -18.57
C LYS A 24 13.74 1.94 -17.14
N THR A 25 14.93 1.43 -16.81
CA THR A 25 15.57 1.63 -15.50
C THR A 25 15.90 3.11 -15.27
N THR A 26 16.35 3.83 -16.30
CA THR A 26 16.63 5.28 -16.22
C THR A 26 15.35 6.06 -15.93
N VAL A 27 14.25 5.75 -16.63
CA VAL A 27 12.93 6.38 -16.39
C VAL A 27 12.47 6.08 -14.96
N SER A 28 12.51 4.84 -14.51
CA SER A 28 12.13 4.43 -13.15
C SER A 28 12.95 5.15 -12.07
N ARG A 29 14.26 5.30 -12.27
CA ARG A 29 15.12 6.07 -11.35
C ARG A 29 14.82 7.56 -11.35
N ALA A 30 14.49 8.14 -12.48
CA ALA A 30 14.11 9.55 -12.58
C ALA A 30 12.84 9.84 -11.77
N ILE A 31 11.85 8.95 -11.88
CA ILE A 31 10.56 9.04 -11.17
C ILE A 31 10.74 8.84 -9.66
N SER A 32 11.43 7.77 -9.27
CA SER A 32 11.58 7.40 -7.85
C SER A 32 12.57 8.29 -7.08
N GLY A 33 13.41 9.02 -7.77
CA GLY A 33 14.51 9.78 -7.15
C GLY A 33 15.63 8.91 -6.57
N LYS A 34 15.54 7.59 -6.71
CA LYS A 34 16.50 6.62 -6.17
C LYS A 34 17.52 6.19 -7.24
N GLY A 35 18.77 6.03 -6.83
CA GLY A 35 19.85 5.59 -7.72
C GLY A 35 20.54 6.73 -8.46
N ARG A 36 21.67 6.41 -9.10
CA ARG A 36 22.53 7.37 -9.80
C ARG A 36 21.92 7.64 -11.20
N ILE A 37 21.59 8.90 -11.46
CA ILE A 37 21.15 9.41 -12.77
C ILE A 37 21.63 10.85 -12.90
N GLY A 38 22.05 11.27 -14.10
CA GLY A 38 22.44 12.64 -14.37
C GLY A 38 21.25 13.61 -14.20
N SER A 39 21.52 14.78 -13.64
CA SER A 39 20.49 15.81 -13.40
C SER A 39 19.72 16.20 -14.67
N GLU A 40 20.44 16.37 -15.78
CA GLU A 40 19.86 16.70 -17.09
C GLU A 40 18.91 15.60 -17.60
N THR A 41 19.33 14.34 -17.50
CA THR A 41 18.48 13.20 -17.90
C THR A 41 17.25 13.11 -17.03
N ARG A 42 17.38 13.33 -15.71
CA ARG A 42 16.24 13.35 -14.79
C ARG A 42 15.25 14.44 -15.15
N GLU A 43 15.73 15.64 -15.40
CA GLU A 43 14.87 16.78 -15.76
C GLU A 43 14.13 16.54 -17.08
N ARG A 44 14.79 15.98 -18.10
CA ARG A 44 14.16 15.60 -19.37
C ARG A 44 13.03 14.61 -19.18
N VAL A 45 13.25 13.57 -18.33
CA VAL A 45 12.21 12.55 -18.04
C VAL A 45 11.04 13.18 -17.31
N LEU A 46 11.28 13.99 -16.27
CA LEU A 46 10.21 14.62 -15.49
C LEU A 46 9.39 15.60 -16.33
N LYS A 47 10.03 16.42 -17.17
CA LYS A 47 9.32 17.30 -18.12
C LYS A 47 8.44 16.54 -19.11
N TYR A 48 8.92 15.38 -19.59
CA TYR A 48 8.13 14.55 -20.49
C TYR A 48 6.90 13.96 -19.79
N ILE A 49 7.06 13.50 -18.56
CA ILE A 49 5.99 12.96 -17.70
C ILE A 49 4.91 14.02 -17.47
N ASP A 50 5.31 15.24 -17.09
CA ASP A 50 4.39 16.35 -16.83
C ASP A 50 3.64 16.75 -18.11
N ALA A 51 4.34 16.86 -19.23
CA ALA A 51 3.74 17.23 -20.52
C ALA A 51 2.69 16.22 -21.02
N HIS A 52 2.81 14.96 -20.64
CA HIS A 52 1.92 13.89 -21.08
C HIS A 52 0.97 13.39 -19.96
N ASN A 53 0.89 14.09 -18.83
CA ASN A 53 0.07 13.72 -17.68
C ASN A 53 0.25 12.24 -17.26
N TYR A 54 1.48 11.73 -17.37
CA TYR A 54 1.77 10.34 -17.00
C TYR A 54 1.74 10.15 -15.49
N THR A 55 0.90 9.24 -15.04
CA THR A 55 0.88 8.79 -13.64
C THR A 55 1.50 7.40 -13.56
N PRO A 56 2.53 7.20 -12.71
CA PRO A 56 3.13 5.88 -12.51
C PRO A 56 2.08 4.84 -12.15
N ASN A 57 2.11 3.69 -12.82
CA ASN A 57 1.20 2.60 -12.51
C ASN A 57 1.59 1.95 -11.19
N VAL A 58 0.81 2.22 -10.15
CA VAL A 58 1.02 1.70 -8.79
C VAL A 58 1.00 0.17 -8.78
N ILE A 59 0.13 -0.46 -9.57
CA ILE A 59 0.03 -1.92 -9.65
C ILE A 59 1.32 -2.51 -10.24
N ALA A 60 1.86 -1.91 -11.30
CA ALA A 60 3.13 -2.36 -11.88
C ALA A 60 4.31 -2.17 -10.91
N LYS A 61 4.33 -1.06 -10.16
CA LYS A 61 5.31 -0.82 -9.09
C LYS A 61 5.20 -1.86 -7.98
N SER A 62 3.99 -2.14 -7.53
CA SER A 62 3.67 -3.13 -6.50
C SER A 62 4.12 -4.53 -6.91
N LEU A 63 3.80 -4.95 -8.13
CA LEU A 63 4.20 -6.25 -8.67
C LEU A 63 5.73 -6.40 -8.75
N ALA A 64 6.42 -5.38 -9.26
CA ALA A 64 7.88 -5.39 -9.39
C ALA A 64 8.61 -5.42 -8.03
N GLN A 65 8.00 -4.89 -6.98
CA GLN A 65 8.57 -4.85 -5.63
C GLN A 65 8.03 -5.95 -4.70
N ASN A 66 7.10 -6.77 -5.18
CA ASN A 66 6.37 -7.75 -4.37
C ASN A 66 5.77 -7.14 -3.10
N LYS A 67 5.18 -5.93 -3.24
CA LYS A 67 4.55 -5.16 -2.16
C LYS A 67 3.17 -4.70 -2.60
N THR A 68 2.26 -4.62 -1.64
CA THR A 68 0.90 -4.11 -1.88
C THR A 68 0.76 -2.63 -1.57
N TYR A 69 1.65 -2.10 -0.74
CA TYR A 69 1.56 -0.76 -0.15
C TYR A 69 0.26 -0.56 0.64
N ASN A 70 -0.26 -1.64 1.22
CA ASN A 70 -1.41 -1.62 2.12
C ASN A 70 -1.02 -2.19 3.48
N LEU A 71 -1.56 -1.61 4.54
CA LEU A 71 -1.56 -2.14 5.90
C LEU A 71 -2.99 -2.47 6.32
N ALA A 72 -3.20 -3.63 6.91
CA ALA A 72 -4.48 -3.91 7.58
C ALA A 72 -4.45 -3.32 8.99
N VAL A 73 -5.48 -2.59 9.37
CA VAL A 73 -5.73 -2.17 10.75
C VAL A 73 -6.94 -2.93 11.24
N VAL A 74 -6.73 -3.77 12.25
CA VAL A 74 -7.77 -4.61 12.83
C VAL A 74 -8.29 -3.96 14.10
N MET A 75 -9.55 -3.57 14.08
CA MET A 75 -10.28 -3.05 15.22
C MET A 75 -11.06 -4.19 15.89
N PRO A 76 -11.07 -4.29 17.23
CA PRO A 76 -11.90 -5.26 17.93
C PRO A 76 -13.39 -5.01 17.64
N GLY A 77 -14.18 -6.06 17.46
CA GLY A 77 -15.60 -5.94 17.18
C GLY A 77 -16.49 -5.83 18.43
N ASP A 78 -15.90 -6.07 19.59
CA ASP A 78 -16.54 -6.09 20.90
C ASP A 78 -16.18 -4.87 21.78
N TYR A 79 -15.73 -3.77 21.15
CA TYR A 79 -15.43 -2.54 21.87
C TYR A 79 -16.69 -1.86 22.40
N GLU A 80 -16.55 -1.17 23.54
CA GLU A 80 -17.60 -0.32 24.09
C GLU A 80 -17.57 1.08 23.50
N LEU A 81 -18.70 1.80 23.55
CA LEU A 81 -18.79 3.18 23.01
C LEU A 81 -17.75 4.13 23.64
N ILE A 82 -17.39 3.88 24.90
CA ILE A 82 -16.38 4.68 25.63
C ILE A 82 -14.98 4.53 25.04
N ASP A 83 -14.69 3.41 24.39
CA ASP A 83 -13.39 3.13 23.76
C ASP A 83 -13.25 3.77 22.37
N LEU A 84 -14.35 4.20 21.78
CA LEU A 84 -14.40 4.71 20.42
C LEU A 84 -13.41 5.86 20.15
N PRO A 85 -13.28 6.88 21.04
CA PRO A 85 -12.31 7.96 20.84
C PRO A 85 -10.86 7.47 20.81
N PHE A 86 -10.51 6.45 21.60
CA PHE A 86 -9.18 5.84 21.58
C PHE A 86 -8.89 5.21 20.21
N PHE A 87 -9.77 4.34 19.73
CA PHE A 87 -9.59 3.71 18.43
C PHE A 87 -9.58 4.72 17.28
N GLN A 88 -10.42 5.74 17.34
CA GLN A 88 -10.44 6.81 16.35
C GLN A 88 -9.09 7.54 16.29
N ASN A 89 -8.51 7.91 17.41
CA ASN A 89 -7.21 8.56 17.47
C ASN A 89 -6.09 7.66 16.95
N CYS A 90 -6.11 6.37 17.29
CA CYS A 90 -5.15 5.39 16.76
C CYS A 90 -5.23 5.30 15.23
N ILE A 91 -6.45 5.16 14.68
CA ILE A 91 -6.69 5.05 13.24
C ILE A 91 -6.17 6.31 12.52
N MET A 92 -6.48 7.50 13.04
CA MET A 92 -6.02 8.77 12.44
C MET A 92 -4.51 8.89 12.45
N GLY A 93 -3.85 8.57 13.58
CA GLY A 93 -2.39 8.60 13.67
C GLY A 93 -1.71 7.58 12.76
N ILE A 94 -2.25 6.36 12.67
CA ILE A 94 -1.74 5.32 11.77
C ILE A 94 -1.88 5.79 10.32
N GLN A 95 -3.03 6.33 9.93
CA GLN A 95 -3.29 6.81 8.57
C GLN A 95 -2.31 7.93 8.18
N GLU A 96 -2.07 8.89 9.05
CA GLU A 96 -1.13 9.99 8.80
C GLU A 96 0.28 9.47 8.52
N ILE A 97 0.78 8.58 9.40
CA ILE A 97 2.13 8.03 9.24
C ILE A 97 2.21 7.08 8.04
N ALA A 98 1.24 6.18 7.85
CA ALA A 98 1.21 5.25 6.72
C ALA A 98 1.26 6.00 5.38
N SER A 99 0.46 7.05 5.23
CA SER A 99 0.41 7.88 4.03
C SER A 99 1.75 8.57 3.73
N SER A 100 2.53 8.95 4.75
CA SER A 100 3.86 9.54 4.58
C SER A 100 4.89 8.55 3.97
N PHE A 101 4.59 7.26 4.00
CA PHE A 101 5.37 6.17 3.41
C PHE A 101 4.74 5.56 2.16
N ASP A 102 3.77 6.22 1.54
CA ASP A 102 3.00 5.71 0.39
C ASP A 102 2.17 4.45 0.73
N TYR A 103 1.77 4.24 1.99
CA TYR A 103 0.91 3.12 2.38
C TYR A 103 -0.54 3.56 2.56
N ASP A 104 -1.45 2.78 1.99
CA ASP A 104 -2.88 2.87 2.26
C ASP A 104 -3.29 1.97 3.42
N MET A 105 -4.45 2.23 4.01
CA MET A 105 -4.95 1.50 5.16
C MET A 105 -6.24 0.75 4.83
N LEU A 106 -6.26 -0.56 5.11
CA LEU A 106 -7.46 -1.39 5.11
C LEU A 106 -7.98 -1.57 6.53
N LEU A 107 -9.05 -0.88 6.88
CA LEU A 107 -9.71 -1.09 8.17
C LEU A 107 -10.59 -2.33 8.12
N THR A 108 -10.43 -3.23 9.08
CA THR A 108 -11.29 -4.39 9.28
C THR A 108 -11.66 -4.54 10.74
N VAL A 109 -12.83 -5.09 11.01
CA VAL A 109 -13.33 -5.33 12.36
C VAL A 109 -13.42 -6.84 12.58
N CYS A 110 -12.71 -7.36 13.58
CA CYS A 110 -12.70 -8.77 13.95
C CYS A 110 -13.03 -8.93 15.42
N ASN A 111 -13.83 -9.94 15.75
CA ASN A 111 -14.00 -10.39 17.12
C ASN A 111 -12.83 -11.30 17.48
N ASN A 112 -12.54 -11.47 18.79
CA ASN A 112 -11.37 -12.21 19.26
C ASN A 112 -11.27 -13.63 18.67
N ALA A 113 -12.37 -14.36 18.62
CA ALA A 113 -12.40 -15.74 18.13
C ALA A 113 -12.55 -15.89 16.61
N ASP A 114 -12.63 -14.79 15.84
CA ASP A 114 -12.89 -14.82 14.41
C ASP A 114 -11.74 -14.23 13.60
N VAL A 115 -11.00 -15.10 12.95
CA VAL A 115 -9.90 -14.72 12.02
C VAL A 115 -10.34 -14.66 10.57
N THR A 116 -11.59 -14.98 10.23
CA THR A 116 -12.06 -15.19 8.85
C THR A 116 -11.76 -13.98 7.94
N LYS A 117 -12.02 -12.77 8.44
CA LYS A 117 -11.78 -11.54 7.66
C LYS A 117 -10.29 -11.27 7.46
N LEU A 118 -9.51 -11.48 8.53
CA LEU A 118 -8.06 -11.33 8.51
C LEU A 118 -7.42 -12.39 7.59
N GLU A 119 -7.84 -13.64 7.71
CA GLU A 119 -7.42 -14.74 6.84
C GLU A 119 -7.67 -14.41 5.35
N ARG A 120 -8.85 -13.91 5.01
CA ARG A 120 -9.17 -13.50 3.63
C ARG A 120 -8.22 -12.42 3.10
N ILE A 121 -7.87 -11.44 3.93
CA ILE A 121 -6.97 -10.33 3.57
C ILE A 121 -5.55 -10.87 3.35
N VAL A 122 -5.04 -11.67 4.26
CA VAL A 122 -3.69 -12.25 4.23
C VAL A 122 -3.54 -13.25 3.09
N ARG A 123 -4.46 -14.21 2.96
CA ARG A 123 -4.42 -15.24 1.91
C ARG A 123 -4.46 -14.63 0.50
N ASN A 124 -5.20 -13.56 0.32
CA ASN A 124 -5.29 -12.86 -0.96
C ASN A 124 -4.14 -11.84 -1.16
N ARG A 125 -3.13 -11.82 -0.29
CA ARG A 125 -1.97 -10.93 -0.36
C ARG A 125 -2.37 -9.47 -0.58
N LYS A 126 -3.36 -8.99 0.20
CA LYS A 126 -3.87 -7.63 0.07
C LYS A 126 -3.09 -6.60 0.87
N VAL A 127 -2.26 -7.05 1.81
CA VAL A 127 -1.52 -6.19 2.74
C VAL A 127 -0.10 -6.68 2.93
N ASP A 128 0.80 -5.77 3.26
CA ASP A 128 2.20 -6.05 3.56
C ASP A 128 2.43 -6.28 5.06
N GLY A 129 1.49 -5.85 5.88
CA GLY A 129 1.53 -6.01 7.34
C GLY A 129 0.19 -5.73 7.99
N VAL A 130 0.09 -6.05 9.27
CA VAL A 130 -1.13 -5.94 10.07
C VAL A 130 -0.86 -5.17 11.36
N ILE A 131 -1.77 -4.30 11.75
CA ILE A 131 -1.79 -3.60 13.03
C ILE A 131 -3.04 -4.04 13.78
N LEU A 132 -2.87 -4.72 14.91
CA LEU A 132 -3.94 -5.11 15.81
C LEU A 132 -4.11 -4.02 16.88
N LEU A 133 -5.30 -3.39 16.96
CA LEU A 133 -5.56 -2.30 17.91
C LEU A 133 -5.89 -2.78 19.33
N ARG A 134 -5.92 -4.07 19.56
CA ARG A 134 -6.07 -4.69 20.89
C ARG A 134 -5.48 -6.10 20.86
N SER A 135 -4.92 -6.55 21.98
CA SER A 135 -4.52 -7.94 22.17
C SER A 135 -5.33 -8.62 23.27
N PHE A 136 -5.38 -9.94 23.22
CA PHE A 136 -5.99 -10.81 24.21
C PHE A 136 -4.96 -11.83 24.70
N MET A 137 -5.21 -12.49 25.84
CA MET A 137 -4.27 -13.49 26.39
C MET A 137 -4.08 -14.69 25.45
N ASP A 138 -5.16 -15.19 24.84
CA ASP A 138 -5.15 -16.27 23.84
C ASP A 138 -5.63 -15.68 22.51
N ASP A 139 -4.76 -14.91 21.86
CA ASP A 139 -5.12 -14.14 20.67
C ASP A 139 -4.92 -14.97 19.40
N VAL A 140 -6.00 -15.58 18.93
CA VAL A 140 -6.02 -16.39 17.71
C VAL A 140 -5.57 -15.61 16.47
N GLN A 141 -5.69 -14.27 16.48
CA GLN A 141 -5.23 -13.42 15.36
C GLN A 141 -3.70 -13.33 15.39
N VAL A 142 -3.10 -13.19 16.57
CA VAL A 142 -1.65 -13.20 16.74
C VAL A 142 -1.06 -14.56 16.33
N GLU A 143 -1.64 -15.66 16.82
CA GLU A 143 -1.21 -17.02 16.45
C GLU A 143 -1.26 -17.23 14.94
N TYR A 144 -2.37 -16.83 14.31
CA TYR A 144 -2.53 -16.93 12.86
C TYR A 144 -1.47 -16.13 12.09
N LEU A 145 -1.21 -14.87 12.49
CA LEU A 145 -0.22 -14.02 11.82
C LEU A 145 1.20 -14.56 11.98
N GLN A 146 1.53 -15.11 13.15
CA GLN A 146 2.81 -15.78 13.40
C GLN A 146 2.98 -17.03 12.53
N GLU A 147 1.97 -17.90 12.47
CA GLU A 147 1.97 -19.11 11.63
C GLU A 147 2.18 -18.76 10.13
N LYS A 148 1.54 -17.70 9.67
CA LYS A 148 1.65 -17.25 8.26
C LYS A 148 2.86 -16.37 7.98
N ASN A 149 3.71 -16.10 8.98
CA ASN A 149 4.87 -15.20 8.86
C ASN A 149 4.50 -13.81 8.28
N VAL A 150 3.36 -13.26 8.67
CA VAL A 150 2.94 -11.92 8.28
C VAL A 150 3.50 -10.91 9.28
N PRO A 151 4.17 -9.84 8.83
CA PRO A 151 4.59 -8.78 9.73
C PRO A 151 3.39 -8.14 10.45
N PHE A 152 3.46 -8.01 11.77
CA PHE A 152 2.38 -7.36 12.52
C PHE A 152 2.88 -6.61 13.75
N VAL A 153 2.07 -5.69 14.21
CA VAL A 153 2.23 -4.94 15.47
C VAL A 153 0.94 -5.03 16.25
N VAL A 154 1.05 -5.13 17.57
CA VAL A 154 -0.09 -5.11 18.50
C VAL A 154 -0.02 -3.85 19.34
N THR A 155 -1.12 -3.14 19.49
CA THR A 155 -1.24 -2.01 20.43
C THR A 155 -2.02 -2.44 21.66
N GLY A 156 -1.62 -1.96 22.83
CA GLY A 156 -2.19 -2.35 24.11
C GLY A 156 -1.35 -3.42 24.83
N SER A 157 -1.65 -3.63 26.12
CA SER A 157 -1.07 -4.72 26.90
C SER A 157 -2.18 -5.66 27.32
N SER A 158 -1.94 -6.97 27.21
CA SER A 158 -2.71 -7.97 27.92
C SER A 158 -2.28 -7.95 29.38
N ASN A 159 -3.14 -7.47 30.28
CA ASN A 159 -2.98 -7.70 31.73
C ASN A 159 -3.53 -9.05 32.06
#